data_cf7fcc72b4269656ad0333a8e2a5c52d
#
_entry.id   cf7fcc72b4269656ad0333a8e2a5c52d
#
_cell.length_a   1.000
_cell.length_b   1.000
_cell.length_c   1.000
_cell.angle_alpha   90.00
_cell.angle_beta   90.00
_cell.angle_gamma   90.00
#
_symmetry.space_group_name_H-M   'P 1'
#
loop_
_entity.id
_entity.type
_entity.pdbx_description
1 polymer ?
#
loop_
_entity_poly.entity_id
_entity_poly.type
_entity_poly.pdbx_seq_one_letter_code
_entity_poly.pdbx_strand_id
1 'polypeptide(L)'
;MKKIIAGLLIVTSIHQIMAQPYTTTPWEQRDNAQKKPLEYPYIREADVMWSKNIWRVIDVRQKLNLPFAYPQQPLIQIIHEAAKKGEINVYDPTVLNADQLVKKMEVSAVQQIGERSDSVWGTNPESLGDEMFTVEEHLRFDRVVKYRLKEVWYFDTKHSTMQVRILAIAPVLEDYDANGNYRGDMTMYWVPFESLRHLFAKNEVYNPQNDWQHYSWDDLFNMRKFQSYIYKESNVYDRNIQEYASAVDAQLESDRIRHQIMEYEHDLWNY
;
A
#
# COMPACT_ATOMS: atom_id res chain seq x y z
N MET A 1 17.44 -79.08 -0.41
CA MET A 1 17.76 -78.09 0.62
C MET A 1 17.70 -76.72 -0.03
N LYS A 2 16.55 -76.03 0.17
CA LYS A 2 16.31 -74.67 -0.37
C LYS A 2 16.71 -73.64 0.68
N LYS A 3 17.73 -72.83 0.40
CA LYS A 3 18.14 -71.74 1.27
C LYS A 3 17.23 -70.54 0.97
N ILE A 4 16.44 -70.14 1.92
CA ILE A 4 15.64 -68.90 1.87
C ILE A 4 16.57 -67.76 2.36
N ILE A 5 16.89 -66.84 1.48
CA ILE A 5 17.60 -65.59 1.83
C ILE A 5 16.49 -64.56 2.14
N ALA A 6 16.33 -64.24 3.43
CA ALA A 6 15.46 -63.15 3.86
C ALA A 6 16.21 -61.81 3.69
N GLY A 7 15.82 -61.04 2.69
CA GLY A 7 16.31 -59.68 2.50
C GLY A 7 15.65 -58.75 3.52
N LEU A 8 16.45 -58.20 4.42
CA LEU A 8 16.03 -57.16 5.38
C LEU A 8 15.97 -55.80 4.64
N LEU A 9 14.77 -55.37 4.31
CA LEU A 9 14.50 -54.03 3.78
C LEU A 9 14.54 -53.01 4.91
N ILE A 10 15.68 -52.32 5.06
CA ILE A 10 15.80 -51.17 5.98
C ILE A 10 15.15 -49.99 5.28
N VAL A 11 13.93 -49.67 5.68
CA VAL A 11 13.27 -48.41 5.30
C VAL A 11 13.83 -47.31 6.18
N THR A 12 14.82 -46.59 5.66
CA THR A 12 15.29 -45.35 6.27
C THR A 12 14.25 -44.25 6.03
N SER A 13 13.37 -44.03 7.01
CA SER A 13 12.52 -42.85 7.02
C SER A 13 13.39 -41.60 7.20
N ILE A 14 13.62 -40.89 6.11
CA ILE A 14 14.21 -39.56 6.16
C ILE A 14 13.19 -38.65 6.79
N HIS A 15 13.27 -38.45 8.10
CA HIS A 15 12.58 -37.35 8.77
C HIS A 15 13.24 -36.06 8.26
N GLN A 16 12.56 -35.35 7.38
CA GLN A 16 12.91 -33.96 7.11
C GLN A 16 12.69 -33.20 8.43
N ILE A 17 13.75 -32.96 9.15
CA ILE A 17 13.76 -31.99 10.24
C ILE A 17 13.57 -30.64 9.56
N MET A 18 12.32 -30.19 9.51
CA MET A 18 12.02 -28.79 9.20
C MET A 18 12.73 -27.98 10.27
N ALA A 19 13.84 -27.37 9.90
CA ALA A 19 14.51 -26.42 10.75
C ALA A 19 13.50 -25.33 11.09
N GLN A 20 13.04 -25.29 12.32
CA GLN A 20 12.18 -24.19 12.78
C GLN A 20 12.99 -22.90 12.61
N PRO A 21 12.41 -21.86 12.03
CA PRO A 21 13.10 -20.60 11.91
C PRO A 21 13.57 -20.17 13.31
N TYR A 22 14.85 -19.82 13.41
CA TYR A 22 15.46 -19.39 14.66
C TYR A 22 14.73 -18.13 15.12
N THR A 23 13.80 -18.28 16.05
CA THR A 23 13.12 -17.13 16.64
C THR A 23 14.09 -16.45 17.59
N THR A 24 14.32 -15.18 17.42
CA THR A 24 15.24 -14.38 18.24
C THR A 24 14.71 -14.21 19.67
N THR A 25 13.44 -14.52 19.89
CA THR A 25 12.79 -14.41 21.21
C THR A 25 12.19 -15.75 21.64
N PRO A 26 12.40 -16.19 22.91
CA PRO A 26 11.96 -17.50 23.40
C PRO A 26 10.42 -17.70 23.44
N TRP A 27 9.65 -16.63 23.35
CA TRP A 27 8.18 -16.62 23.44
C TRP A 27 7.47 -16.40 22.09
N GLU A 28 8.22 -16.23 21.01
CA GLU A 28 7.64 -15.95 19.71
C GLU A 28 7.29 -17.23 18.96
N GLN A 29 6.00 -17.59 18.98
CA GLN A 29 5.42 -18.62 18.11
C GLN A 29 4.28 -17.97 17.34
N ARG A 30 4.56 -17.37 16.18
CA ARG A 30 3.55 -16.69 15.38
C ARG A 30 3.36 -17.34 14.03
N ASP A 31 2.15 -17.70 13.76
CA ASP A 31 1.70 -18.07 12.41
C ASP A 31 0.87 -16.92 11.83
N ASN A 32 1.56 -15.98 11.18
CA ASN A 32 0.92 -14.86 10.50
C ASN A 32 0.14 -15.29 9.25
N ALA A 33 0.40 -16.49 8.73
CA ALA A 33 -0.25 -17.00 7.53
C ALA A 33 -1.77 -17.22 7.74
N GLN A 34 -2.19 -17.45 8.98
CA GLN A 34 -3.59 -17.67 9.33
C GLN A 34 -4.36 -16.40 9.74
N LYS A 35 -3.69 -15.26 9.88
CA LYS A 35 -4.33 -13.99 10.21
C LYS A 35 -5.33 -13.58 9.12
N LYS A 36 -6.53 -13.21 9.56
CA LYS A 36 -7.61 -12.69 8.71
C LYS A 36 -7.92 -11.26 9.11
N PRO A 37 -8.30 -10.40 8.15
CA PRO A 37 -8.75 -9.05 8.47
C PRO A 37 -10.05 -9.10 9.27
N LEU A 38 -10.25 -8.14 10.16
CA LEU A 38 -11.51 -7.95 10.86
C LEU A 38 -12.59 -7.54 9.86
N GLU A 39 -13.71 -8.24 9.84
CA GLU A 39 -14.82 -7.88 8.95
C GLU A 39 -15.41 -6.51 9.33
N TYR A 40 -15.73 -5.73 8.31
CA TYR A 40 -16.44 -4.48 8.54
C TYR A 40 -17.88 -4.72 8.96
N PRO A 41 -18.42 -3.92 9.88
CA PRO A 41 -19.83 -4.01 10.23
C PRO A 41 -20.69 -3.72 8.99
N TYR A 42 -21.78 -4.47 8.85
CA TYR A 42 -22.75 -4.22 7.80
C TYR A 42 -23.50 -2.90 8.04
N ILE A 43 -23.58 -2.08 7.03
CA ILE A 43 -24.25 -0.78 7.04
C ILE A 43 -25.33 -0.79 5.98
N ARG A 44 -26.55 -0.40 6.37
CA ARG A 44 -27.64 -0.19 5.42
C ARG A 44 -27.56 1.24 4.88
N GLU A 45 -27.87 1.42 3.62
CA GLU A 45 -27.94 2.75 2.99
C GLU A 45 -28.86 3.72 3.74
N ALA A 46 -29.97 3.20 4.27
CA ALA A 46 -30.94 3.97 5.05
C ALA A 46 -30.38 4.48 6.40
N ASP A 47 -29.33 3.87 6.92
CA ASP A 47 -28.70 4.28 8.19
C ASP A 47 -27.62 5.34 7.95
N VAL A 48 -27.28 5.67 6.71
CA VAL A 48 -26.29 6.70 6.35
C VAL A 48 -27.00 8.03 6.12
N MET A 49 -26.91 8.93 7.09
CA MET A 49 -27.54 10.26 6.99
C MET A 49 -26.69 11.24 6.17
N TRP A 50 -25.38 11.11 6.22
CA TRP A 50 -24.42 11.98 5.57
C TRP A 50 -23.20 11.17 5.09
N SER A 51 -22.68 11.51 3.94
CA SER A 51 -21.42 10.94 3.46
C SER A 51 -20.66 11.90 2.56
N LYS A 52 -19.33 11.83 2.60
CA LYS A 52 -18.43 12.64 1.78
C LYS A 52 -17.19 11.84 1.38
N ASN A 53 -16.79 11.93 0.13
CA ASN A 53 -15.53 11.37 -0.32
C ASN A 53 -14.40 12.36 -0.08
N ILE A 54 -13.32 11.86 0.50
CA ILE A 54 -12.12 12.61 0.84
C ILE A 54 -10.91 11.89 0.26
N TRP A 55 -10.01 12.65 -0.33
CA TRP A 55 -8.74 12.13 -0.82
C TRP A 55 -7.60 12.70 0.00
N ARG A 56 -6.75 11.81 0.47
CA ARG A 56 -5.62 12.15 1.35
C ARG A 56 -4.31 11.67 0.75
N VAL A 57 -3.23 12.33 1.18
CA VAL A 57 -1.87 11.89 0.89
C VAL A 57 -1.18 11.56 2.20
N ILE A 58 -0.58 10.37 2.24
CA ILE A 58 0.39 9.94 3.25
C ILE A 58 1.77 10.23 2.68
N ASP A 59 2.55 11.08 3.33
CA ASP A 59 3.97 11.29 2.99
C ASP A 59 4.83 10.41 3.92
N VAL A 60 5.59 9.50 3.32
CA VAL A 60 6.42 8.51 4.03
C VAL A 60 7.56 9.17 4.82
N ARG A 61 7.99 10.37 4.44
CA ARG A 61 9.04 11.13 5.12
C ARG A 61 8.63 11.66 6.49
N GLN A 62 7.34 11.70 6.77
CA GLN A 62 6.84 12.12 8.08
C GLN A 62 7.16 11.08 9.15
N LYS A 63 7.55 11.53 10.35
CA LYS A 63 8.04 10.68 11.43
C LYS A 63 7.12 9.49 11.77
N LEU A 64 5.80 9.69 11.77
CA LEU A 64 4.83 8.64 12.06
C LEU A 64 4.73 7.61 10.94
N ASN A 65 5.05 8.00 9.71
CA ASN A 65 4.91 7.19 8.50
C ASN A 65 6.20 6.45 8.11
N LEU A 66 7.29 6.61 8.85
CA LEU A 66 8.56 5.94 8.54
C LEU A 66 8.45 4.42 8.37
N PRO A 67 7.56 3.69 9.09
CA PRO A 67 7.36 2.26 8.85
C PRO A 67 6.96 1.89 7.43
N PHE A 68 6.33 2.79 6.66
CA PHE A 68 5.96 2.57 5.26
C PHE A 68 7.17 2.35 4.34
N ALA A 69 8.31 2.93 4.69
CA ALA A 69 9.59 2.79 3.97
C ALA A 69 10.57 1.86 4.67
N TYR A 70 10.11 0.95 5.51
CA TYR A 70 11.00 0.03 6.21
C TYR A 70 11.85 -0.76 5.22
N PRO A 71 13.22 -0.69 5.28
CA PRO A 71 14.08 -1.19 4.22
C PRO A 71 13.98 -2.69 3.95
N GLN A 72 13.63 -3.50 4.95
CA GLN A 72 13.51 -4.95 4.77
C GLN A 72 12.21 -5.34 4.06
N GLN A 73 11.13 -4.59 4.32
CA GLN A 73 9.82 -4.86 3.72
C GLN A 73 8.99 -3.57 3.64
N PRO A 74 9.25 -2.69 2.68
CA PRO A 74 8.44 -1.49 2.47
C PRO A 74 7.04 -1.86 2.01
N LEU A 75 6.03 -1.05 2.36
CA LEU A 75 4.63 -1.31 1.97
C LEU A 75 4.46 -1.48 0.46
N ILE A 76 5.18 -0.67 -0.33
CA ILE A 76 5.13 -0.76 -1.80
C ILE A 76 5.56 -2.13 -2.32
N GLN A 77 6.55 -2.77 -1.71
CA GLN A 77 6.99 -4.10 -2.12
C GLN A 77 5.86 -5.11 -1.97
N ILE A 78 5.17 -5.09 -0.82
CA ILE A 78 4.05 -5.99 -0.53
C ILE A 78 2.95 -5.83 -1.60
N ILE A 79 2.57 -4.59 -1.89
CA ILE A 79 1.50 -4.30 -2.87
C ILE A 79 1.95 -4.68 -4.29
N HIS A 80 3.16 -4.31 -4.68
CA HIS A 80 3.65 -4.50 -6.05
C HIS A 80 3.92 -5.97 -6.38
N GLU A 81 4.45 -6.75 -5.44
CA GLU A 81 4.62 -8.19 -5.61
C GLU A 81 3.28 -8.92 -5.79
N ALA A 82 2.28 -8.56 -4.98
CA ALA A 82 0.94 -9.12 -5.12
C ALA A 82 0.28 -8.72 -6.45
N ALA A 83 0.51 -7.49 -6.91
CA ALA A 83 0.03 -7.01 -8.21
C ALA A 83 0.73 -7.74 -9.37
N LYS A 84 2.05 -7.95 -9.31
CA LYS A 84 2.82 -8.73 -10.30
C LYS A 84 2.39 -10.20 -10.39
N LYS A 85 2.00 -10.80 -9.25
CA LYS A 85 1.47 -12.17 -9.19
C LYS A 85 0.01 -12.27 -9.65
N GLY A 86 -0.68 -11.13 -9.82
CA GLY A 86 -2.10 -11.09 -10.17
C GLY A 86 -3.05 -11.47 -9.02
N GLU A 87 -2.55 -11.48 -7.76
CA GLU A 87 -3.36 -11.76 -6.57
C GLU A 87 -4.35 -10.62 -6.28
N ILE A 88 -4.03 -9.41 -6.71
CA ILE A 88 -4.85 -8.22 -6.56
C ILE A 88 -5.11 -7.55 -7.91
N ASN A 89 -6.28 -6.94 -8.04
CA ASN A 89 -6.63 -6.15 -9.21
C ASN A 89 -6.10 -4.73 -9.04
N VAL A 90 -5.43 -4.23 -10.06
CA VAL A 90 -4.94 -2.85 -10.13
C VAL A 90 -5.59 -2.09 -11.28
N TYR A 91 -5.70 -0.78 -11.14
CA TYR A 91 -6.43 0.08 -12.05
C TYR A 91 -5.56 1.21 -12.58
N ASP A 92 -5.76 1.53 -13.85
CA ASP A 92 -4.98 2.50 -14.62
C ASP A 92 -5.16 3.93 -14.04
N PRO A 93 -4.07 4.61 -13.63
CA PRO A 93 -4.14 5.94 -13.06
C PRO A 93 -4.32 7.05 -14.10
N THR A 94 -4.16 6.75 -15.40
CA THR A 94 -4.16 7.75 -16.49
C THR A 94 -5.55 8.04 -17.04
N VAL A 95 -6.53 7.20 -16.71
CA VAL A 95 -7.91 7.34 -17.17
C VAL A 95 -8.62 8.45 -16.38
N LEU A 96 -9.50 9.18 -17.04
CA LEU A 96 -10.37 10.14 -16.36
C LEU A 96 -11.16 9.44 -15.24
N ASN A 97 -11.17 10.02 -14.05
CA ASN A 97 -11.73 9.42 -12.84
C ASN A 97 -11.08 8.05 -12.47
N ALA A 98 -9.79 7.94 -12.63
CA ALA A 98 -9.01 6.72 -12.31
C ALA A 98 -9.24 6.21 -10.88
N ASP A 99 -9.53 7.11 -9.95
CA ASP A 99 -9.87 6.82 -8.55
C ASP A 99 -11.23 6.13 -8.36
N GLN A 100 -12.09 6.10 -9.41
CA GLN A 100 -13.32 5.31 -9.45
C GLN A 100 -13.09 3.86 -9.91
N LEU A 101 -11.83 3.46 -10.14
CA LEU A 101 -11.44 2.09 -10.49
C LEU A 101 -12.10 1.58 -11.77
N VAL A 102 -12.15 2.44 -12.81
CA VAL A 102 -12.90 2.18 -14.04
C VAL A 102 -12.21 1.15 -14.93
N LYS A 103 -10.90 1.35 -15.20
CA LYS A 103 -10.14 0.51 -16.12
C LYS A 103 -9.12 -0.34 -15.40
N LYS A 104 -9.34 -1.66 -15.42
CA LYS A 104 -8.38 -2.61 -14.89
C LYS A 104 -7.12 -2.63 -15.75
N MET A 105 -5.97 -2.68 -15.10
CA MET A 105 -4.66 -2.84 -15.72
C MET A 105 -4.31 -4.33 -15.86
N GLU A 106 -3.65 -4.71 -16.94
CA GLU A 106 -3.15 -6.07 -17.12
C GLU A 106 -1.87 -6.29 -16.32
N VAL A 107 -1.64 -7.53 -15.91
CA VAL A 107 -0.44 -7.92 -15.14
C VAL A 107 0.85 -7.61 -15.90
N SER A 108 0.86 -7.78 -17.22
CA SER A 108 1.98 -7.42 -18.09
C SER A 108 2.34 -5.94 -18.01
N ALA A 109 1.33 -5.07 -17.97
CA ALA A 109 1.54 -3.64 -17.82
C ALA A 109 2.06 -3.26 -16.42
N VAL A 110 1.62 -3.98 -15.38
CA VAL A 110 2.12 -3.80 -14.02
C VAL A 110 3.59 -4.18 -13.90
N GLN A 111 4.00 -5.25 -14.58
CA GLN A 111 5.41 -5.69 -14.59
C GLN A 111 6.34 -4.66 -15.23
N GLN A 112 5.84 -3.90 -16.20
CA GLN A 112 6.61 -2.85 -16.88
C GLN A 112 6.71 -1.54 -16.08
N ILE A 113 5.92 -1.37 -15.02
CA ILE A 113 5.98 -0.16 -14.19
C ILE A 113 7.32 -0.11 -13.46
N GLY A 114 8.08 0.96 -13.74
CA GLY A 114 9.40 1.19 -13.15
C GLY A 114 10.51 0.32 -13.71
N GLU A 115 10.23 -0.53 -14.71
CA GLU A 115 11.26 -1.19 -15.51
C GLU A 115 11.58 -0.28 -16.69
N ARG A 116 12.81 0.15 -16.77
CA ARG A 116 13.33 0.98 -17.87
C ARG A 116 14.49 0.23 -18.52
N SER A 117 14.41 0.06 -19.80
CA SER A 117 15.50 -0.50 -20.60
C SER A 117 16.07 0.64 -21.47
N ASP A 118 17.21 1.15 -21.08
CA ASP A 118 17.91 2.17 -21.83
C ASP A 118 19.15 1.56 -22.49
N SER A 119 19.36 1.89 -23.76
CA SER A 119 20.56 1.46 -24.49
C SER A 119 21.60 2.58 -24.41
N VAL A 120 22.70 2.31 -23.73
CA VAL A 120 23.81 3.26 -23.54
C VAL A 120 25.03 2.77 -24.31
N TRP A 121 25.66 3.69 -25.04
CA TRP A 121 26.95 3.40 -25.66
C TRP A 121 28.04 3.41 -24.57
N GLY A 122 28.80 2.36 -24.49
CA GLY A 122 29.93 2.25 -23.58
C GLY A 122 31.08 1.50 -24.22
N THR A 123 32.29 1.74 -23.74
CA THR A 123 33.49 1.05 -24.23
C THR A 123 33.59 -0.31 -23.54
N ASN A 124 33.56 -1.38 -24.32
CA ASN A 124 33.77 -2.74 -23.82
C ASN A 124 35.23 -2.88 -23.34
N PRO A 125 35.48 -3.22 -22.07
CA PRO A 125 36.84 -3.34 -21.55
C PRO A 125 37.66 -4.47 -22.18
N GLU A 126 37.01 -5.46 -22.81
CA GLU A 126 37.70 -6.59 -23.47
C GLU A 126 38.05 -6.31 -24.94
N SER A 127 37.13 -5.62 -25.67
CA SER A 127 37.31 -5.35 -27.11
C SER A 127 37.87 -3.95 -27.39
N LEU A 128 37.90 -3.03 -26.39
CA LEU A 128 38.24 -1.61 -26.52
C LEU A 128 37.43 -0.88 -27.60
N GLY A 129 36.32 -1.46 -28.03
CA GLY A 129 35.37 -0.90 -28.99
C GLY A 129 34.14 -0.34 -28.27
N ASP A 130 33.50 0.63 -28.92
CA ASP A 130 32.22 1.14 -28.43
C ASP A 130 31.10 0.15 -28.78
N GLU A 131 30.47 -0.40 -27.78
CA GLU A 131 29.34 -1.32 -27.90
C GLU A 131 28.10 -0.76 -27.21
N MET A 132 26.93 -1.14 -27.69
CA MET A 132 25.66 -0.76 -27.10
C MET A 132 25.34 -1.73 -25.94
N PHE A 133 25.28 -1.21 -24.74
CA PHE A 133 24.86 -1.96 -23.55
C PHE A 133 23.41 -1.62 -23.22
N THR A 134 22.61 -2.64 -23.02
CA THR A 134 21.26 -2.49 -22.49
C THR A 134 21.36 -2.42 -20.97
N VAL A 135 21.03 -1.27 -20.40
CA VAL A 135 20.94 -1.09 -18.95
C VAL A 135 19.47 -1.27 -18.56
N GLU A 136 19.20 -2.32 -17.82
CA GLU A 136 17.87 -2.55 -17.24
C GLU A 136 17.81 -1.88 -15.86
N GLU A 137 16.96 -0.88 -15.72
CA GLU A 137 16.67 -0.24 -14.44
C GLU A 137 15.39 -0.87 -13.85
N HIS A 138 15.51 -1.49 -12.69
CA HIS A 138 14.37 -2.04 -11.97
C HIS A 138 13.71 -0.98 -11.09
N LEU A 139 12.43 -1.19 -10.78
CA LEU A 139 11.68 -0.30 -9.88
C LEU A 139 12.40 -0.15 -8.55
N ARG A 140 12.78 1.08 -8.25
CA ARG A 140 13.38 1.46 -6.99
C ARG A 140 12.27 1.84 -6.01
N PHE A 141 12.02 0.99 -5.02
CA PHE A 141 10.99 1.18 -4.00
C PHE A 141 11.22 2.42 -3.12
N ASP A 142 12.47 2.87 -2.98
CA ASP A 142 12.84 4.08 -2.27
C ASP A 142 12.33 5.38 -2.92
N ARG A 143 11.98 5.33 -4.21
CA ARG A 143 11.35 6.46 -4.92
C ARG A 143 9.84 6.60 -4.63
N VAL A 144 9.22 5.60 -4.00
CA VAL A 144 7.81 5.67 -3.61
C VAL A 144 7.72 6.34 -2.24
N VAL A 145 7.50 7.64 -2.26
CA VAL A 145 7.53 8.49 -1.05
C VAL A 145 6.16 8.95 -0.59
N LYS A 146 5.12 8.70 -1.39
CA LYS A 146 3.74 9.09 -1.06
C LYS A 146 2.75 7.97 -1.38
N TYR A 147 1.64 7.96 -0.65
CA TYR A 147 0.47 7.13 -0.96
C TYR A 147 -0.76 8.01 -0.98
N ARG A 148 -1.55 7.93 -2.06
CA ARG A 148 -2.86 8.55 -2.13
C ARG A 148 -3.89 7.58 -1.60
N LEU A 149 -4.79 8.08 -0.75
CA LEU A 149 -5.94 7.33 -0.24
C LEU A 149 -7.22 7.99 -0.73
N LYS A 150 -8.18 7.18 -1.14
CA LYS A 150 -9.57 7.59 -1.32
C LYS A 150 -10.37 7.00 -0.17
N GLU A 151 -11.07 7.86 0.58
CA GLU A 151 -11.86 7.50 1.75
C GLU A 151 -13.28 7.98 1.56
N VAL A 152 -14.22 7.27 2.16
CA VAL A 152 -15.58 7.75 2.39
C VAL A 152 -15.77 7.96 3.88
N TRP A 153 -16.16 9.17 4.25
CA TRP A 153 -16.59 9.54 5.57
C TRP A 153 -18.12 9.55 5.59
N TYR A 154 -18.73 8.92 6.56
CA TYR A 154 -20.20 8.85 6.68
C TYR A 154 -20.61 8.83 8.13
N PHE A 155 -21.80 9.37 8.38
CA PHE A 155 -22.44 9.34 9.69
C PHE A 155 -23.44 8.19 9.76
N ASP A 156 -23.17 7.25 10.66
CA ASP A 156 -24.05 6.10 10.93
C ASP A 156 -25.07 6.49 12.01
N THR A 157 -26.33 6.63 11.61
CA THR A 157 -27.43 7.02 12.53
C THR A 157 -27.73 5.91 13.55
N LYS A 158 -27.46 4.67 13.23
CA LYS A 158 -27.70 3.55 14.14
C LYS A 158 -26.78 3.58 15.36
N HIS A 159 -25.51 3.93 15.14
CA HIS A 159 -24.51 4.01 16.20
C HIS A 159 -24.24 5.46 16.64
N SER A 160 -24.83 6.44 15.96
CA SER A 160 -24.63 7.87 16.19
C SER A 160 -23.15 8.26 16.20
N THR A 161 -22.37 7.75 15.26
CA THR A 161 -20.93 7.99 15.17
C THR A 161 -20.50 8.27 13.74
N MET A 162 -19.48 9.13 13.60
CA MET A 162 -18.78 9.32 12.35
C MET A 162 -17.86 8.12 12.10
N GLN A 163 -17.99 7.54 10.93
CA GLN A 163 -17.21 6.39 10.47
C GLN A 163 -16.43 6.75 9.22
N VAL A 164 -15.33 6.05 9.00
CA VAL A 164 -14.53 6.20 7.78
C VAL A 164 -14.15 4.84 7.21
N ARG A 165 -14.21 4.73 5.88
CA ARG A 165 -13.70 3.55 5.16
C ARG A 165 -12.75 3.99 4.07
N ILE A 166 -11.62 3.32 3.99
CA ILE A 166 -10.68 3.47 2.88
C ILE A 166 -11.24 2.64 1.72
N LEU A 167 -11.43 3.28 0.57
CA LEU A 167 -11.94 2.66 -0.63
C LEU A 167 -10.81 2.19 -1.54
N ALA A 168 -9.78 3.02 -1.69
CA ALA A 168 -8.66 2.72 -2.57
C ALA A 168 -7.36 3.35 -2.07
N ILE A 169 -6.25 2.75 -2.45
CA ILE A 169 -4.90 3.24 -2.21
C ILE A 169 -4.13 3.26 -3.51
N ALA A 170 -3.29 4.27 -3.69
CA ALA A 170 -2.41 4.40 -4.85
C ALA A 170 -1.00 4.82 -4.43
N PRO A 171 0.02 3.98 -4.71
CA PRO A 171 1.42 4.38 -4.55
C PRO A 171 1.78 5.48 -5.54
N VAL A 172 2.60 6.42 -5.09
CA VAL A 172 3.05 7.56 -5.88
C VAL A 172 4.58 7.56 -5.93
N LEU A 173 5.09 7.51 -7.14
CA LEU A 173 6.51 7.55 -7.45
C LEU A 173 6.93 8.98 -7.74
N GLU A 174 8.06 9.43 -7.16
CA GLU A 174 8.70 10.67 -7.59
C GLU A 174 9.42 10.45 -8.92
N ASP A 175 9.06 11.25 -9.93
CA ASP A 175 9.69 11.24 -11.26
C ASP A 175 10.80 12.27 -11.31
N TYR A 176 11.96 11.86 -11.83
CA TYR A 176 13.14 12.68 -11.99
C TYR A 176 13.59 12.65 -13.46
N ASP A 177 14.11 13.75 -13.95
CA ASP A 177 14.73 13.81 -15.27
C ASP A 177 16.11 13.13 -15.29
N ALA A 178 16.71 13.01 -16.47
CA ALA A 178 18.05 12.46 -16.65
C ALA A 178 19.16 13.26 -15.90
N ASN A 179 18.87 14.50 -15.53
CA ASN A 179 19.79 15.36 -14.79
C ASN A 179 19.57 15.30 -13.27
N GLY A 180 18.61 14.47 -12.81
CA GLY A 180 18.27 14.34 -11.40
C GLY A 180 17.35 15.44 -10.86
N ASN A 181 16.73 16.27 -11.70
CA ASN A 181 15.77 17.26 -11.26
C ASN A 181 14.38 16.63 -11.10
N TYR A 182 13.70 16.98 -10.02
CA TYR A 182 12.33 16.53 -9.77
C TYR A 182 11.36 17.10 -10.81
N ARG A 183 10.63 16.22 -11.50
CA ARG A 183 9.62 16.57 -12.51
C ARG A 183 8.21 16.60 -11.96
N GLY A 184 7.93 15.72 -11.00
CA GLY A 184 6.60 15.62 -10.42
C GLY A 184 6.32 14.28 -9.75
N ASP A 185 5.10 14.14 -9.30
CA ASP A 185 4.57 12.93 -8.67
C ASP A 185 3.77 12.11 -9.70
N MET A 186 4.17 10.86 -9.94
CA MET A 186 3.48 9.93 -10.82
C MET A 186 2.75 8.88 -9.98
N THR A 187 1.43 8.80 -10.11
CA THR A 187 0.66 7.70 -9.52
C THR A 187 0.90 6.43 -10.30
N MET A 188 1.32 5.36 -9.65
CA MET A 188 1.63 4.10 -10.32
C MET A 188 0.37 3.38 -10.78
N TYR A 189 -0.55 3.15 -9.88
CA TYR A 189 -1.85 2.51 -10.11
C TYR A 189 -2.76 2.72 -8.90
N TRP A 190 -4.06 2.50 -9.08
CA TRP A 190 -5.03 2.44 -7.99
C TRP A 190 -5.35 1.00 -7.62
N VAL A 191 -5.47 0.72 -6.33
CA VAL A 191 -5.85 -0.61 -5.81
C VAL A 191 -7.04 -0.47 -4.88
N PRO A 192 -8.11 -1.27 -5.07
CA PRO A 192 -9.21 -1.34 -4.12
C PRO A 192 -8.69 -1.80 -2.76
N PHE A 193 -8.92 -1.04 -1.70
CA PHE A 193 -8.38 -1.35 -0.38
C PHE A 193 -8.89 -2.70 0.16
N GLU A 194 -10.15 -3.05 -0.13
CA GLU A 194 -10.74 -4.31 0.30
C GLU A 194 -9.98 -5.55 -0.21
N SER A 195 -9.46 -5.48 -1.45
CA SER A 195 -8.65 -6.58 -2.02
C SER A 195 -7.28 -6.74 -1.33
N LEU A 196 -6.78 -5.67 -0.72
CA LEU A 196 -5.49 -5.67 0.00
C LEU A 196 -5.60 -6.18 1.44
N ARG A 197 -6.78 -6.13 2.05
CA ARG A 197 -6.95 -6.41 3.48
C ARG A 197 -6.43 -7.79 3.89
N HIS A 198 -6.67 -8.81 3.08
CA HIS A 198 -6.16 -10.16 3.34
C HIS A 198 -4.63 -10.24 3.28
N LEU A 199 -4.03 -9.46 2.38
CA LEU A 199 -2.58 -9.35 2.25
C LEU A 199 -2.01 -8.57 3.44
N PHE A 200 -2.64 -7.45 3.80
CA PHE A 200 -2.22 -6.59 4.90
C PHE A 200 -2.36 -7.26 6.27
N ALA A 201 -3.36 -8.09 6.48
CA ALA A 201 -3.51 -8.83 7.73
C ALA A 201 -2.37 -9.83 7.98
N LYS A 202 -1.76 -10.37 6.92
CA LYS A 202 -0.65 -11.33 7.01
C LYS A 202 0.72 -10.69 7.19
N ASN A 203 0.87 -9.43 6.77
CA ASN A 203 2.13 -8.72 6.83
C ASN A 203 2.16 -7.78 8.03
N GLU A 204 3.22 -7.88 8.82
CA GLU A 204 3.39 -7.04 10.01
C GLU A 204 4.07 -5.72 9.66
N VAL A 205 3.76 -4.70 10.45
CA VAL A 205 4.39 -3.39 10.38
C VAL A 205 5.54 -3.34 11.38
N TYR A 206 6.69 -2.84 10.97
CA TYR A 206 7.78 -2.54 11.90
C TYR A 206 7.37 -1.46 12.90
N ASN A 207 7.45 -1.77 14.20
CA ASN A 207 7.14 -0.83 15.27
C ASN A 207 8.43 -0.35 15.95
N PRO A 208 8.88 0.89 15.68
CA PRO A 208 10.14 1.39 16.23
C PRO A 208 10.11 1.66 17.75
N GLN A 209 8.94 1.61 18.38
CA GLN A 209 8.77 1.93 19.79
C GLN A 209 8.72 0.69 20.68
N ASN A 210 8.31 -0.44 20.16
CA ASN A 210 8.13 -1.64 20.96
C ASN A 210 8.19 -2.90 20.08
N ASP A 211 9.28 -3.64 20.16
CA ASP A 211 9.50 -4.87 19.39
C ASP A 211 8.51 -6.00 19.77
N TRP A 212 7.86 -5.91 20.92
CA TRP A 212 6.86 -6.88 21.35
C TRP A 212 5.46 -6.58 20.79
N GLN A 213 5.12 -5.32 20.53
CA GLN A 213 3.82 -4.94 20.03
C GLN A 213 3.78 -5.07 18.51
N HIS A 214 3.29 -6.18 18.03
CA HIS A 214 3.09 -6.45 16.62
C HIS A 214 1.68 -6.08 16.21
N TYR A 215 1.56 -5.36 15.12
CA TYR A 215 0.29 -5.08 14.45
C TYR A 215 0.48 -5.25 12.94
N SER A 216 -0.60 -5.63 12.27
CA SER A 216 -0.61 -5.80 10.83
C SER A 216 -0.80 -4.47 10.11
N TRP A 217 -0.55 -4.45 8.80
CA TRP A 217 -0.90 -3.30 7.97
C TRP A 217 -2.41 -3.01 7.99
N ASP A 218 -3.28 -4.04 8.05
CA ASP A 218 -4.74 -3.84 8.20
C ASP A 218 -5.06 -3.13 9.52
N ASP A 219 -4.42 -3.52 10.63
CA ASP A 219 -4.58 -2.85 11.92
C ASP A 219 -4.10 -1.40 11.90
N LEU A 220 -2.96 -1.13 11.26
CA LEU A 220 -2.41 0.23 11.13
C LEU A 220 -3.41 1.15 10.43
N PHE A 221 -3.98 0.69 9.31
CA PHE A 221 -4.95 1.48 8.56
C PHE A 221 -6.28 1.63 9.31
N ASN A 222 -6.78 0.58 9.95
CA ASN A 222 -8.02 0.61 10.72
C ASN A 222 -7.90 1.52 11.96
N MET A 223 -6.77 1.47 12.68
CA MET A 223 -6.48 2.35 13.81
C MET A 223 -6.05 3.75 13.39
N ARG A 224 -5.89 3.99 12.09
CA ARG A 224 -5.40 5.25 11.50
C ARG A 224 -4.09 5.74 12.11
N LYS A 225 -3.15 4.84 12.38
CA LYS A 225 -1.81 5.15 12.89
C LYS A 225 -0.88 5.68 11.81
N PHE A 226 -1.32 6.70 11.09
CA PHE A 226 -0.55 7.39 10.05
C PHE A 226 -0.90 8.88 10.02
N GLN A 227 0.04 9.68 9.58
CA GLN A 227 -0.17 11.10 9.33
C GLN A 227 -0.46 11.34 7.85
N SER A 228 -1.47 12.18 7.57
CA SER A 228 -1.87 12.48 6.20
C SER A 228 -2.52 13.85 6.12
N TYR A 229 -2.49 14.45 4.93
CA TYR A 229 -3.21 15.69 4.63
C TYR A 229 -4.24 15.47 3.52
N ILE A 230 -5.29 16.28 3.54
CA ILE A 230 -6.35 16.23 2.53
C ILE A 230 -5.88 17.05 1.32
N TYR A 231 -5.93 16.47 0.11
CA TYR A 231 -5.62 17.20 -1.12
C TYR A 231 -6.83 17.45 -2.01
N LYS A 232 -7.94 16.74 -1.75
CA LYS A 232 -9.19 16.89 -2.48
C LYS A 232 -10.36 16.43 -1.62
N GLU A 233 -11.49 17.09 -1.75
CA GLU A 233 -12.79 16.64 -1.28
C GLU A 233 -13.77 16.57 -2.47
N SER A 234 -14.87 15.83 -2.33
CA SER A 234 -15.92 15.87 -3.36
C SER A 234 -16.52 17.27 -3.45
N ASN A 235 -16.37 17.90 -4.61
CA ASN A 235 -16.88 19.22 -4.91
C ASN A 235 -17.46 19.24 -6.33
N VAL A 236 -18.28 20.26 -6.60
CA VAL A 236 -19.01 20.40 -7.87
C VAL A 236 -18.09 20.48 -9.10
N TYR A 237 -16.91 21.03 -8.92
CA TYR A 237 -15.94 21.22 -10.02
C TYR A 237 -14.92 20.11 -10.13
N ASP A 238 -14.96 19.12 -9.22
CA ASP A 238 -14.01 18.02 -9.12
C ASP A 238 -12.54 18.46 -9.03
N ARG A 239 -12.29 19.65 -8.44
CA ARG A 239 -10.94 20.26 -8.33
C ARG A 239 -10.20 19.78 -7.10
N ASN A 240 -8.87 19.67 -7.25
CA ASN A 240 -7.96 19.51 -6.13
C ASN A 240 -7.76 20.84 -5.40
N ILE A 241 -7.40 20.81 -4.12
CA ILE A 241 -7.13 22.02 -3.33
C ILE A 241 -6.04 22.88 -3.98
N GLN A 242 -5.00 22.26 -4.54
CA GLN A 242 -3.88 22.96 -5.18
C GLN A 242 -4.26 23.74 -6.45
N GLU A 243 -5.44 23.48 -7.04
CA GLU A 243 -5.92 24.21 -8.21
C GLU A 243 -6.53 25.57 -7.88
N TYR A 244 -6.92 25.79 -6.61
CA TYR A 244 -7.52 27.05 -6.17
C TYR A 244 -6.83 27.68 -4.95
N ALA A 245 -5.98 26.95 -4.25
CA ALA A 245 -5.20 27.43 -3.12
C ALA A 245 -3.74 26.97 -3.27
N SER A 246 -2.79 27.80 -2.91
CA SER A 246 -1.36 27.51 -3.06
C SER A 246 -0.62 27.49 -1.73
N ALA A 247 0.43 26.71 -1.64
CA ALA A 247 1.35 26.66 -0.50
C ALA A 247 0.62 26.59 0.87
N VAL A 248 0.76 27.62 1.71
CA VAL A 248 0.19 27.68 3.05
C VAL A 248 -1.35 27.67 3.03
N ASP A 249 -1.95 28.35 2.05
CA ASP A 249 -3.41 28.39 1.93
C ASP A 249 -4.00 27.02 1.61
N ALA A 250 -3.31 26.21 0.82
CA ALA A 250 -3.73 24.82 0.56
C ALA A 250 -3.67 23.96 1.84
N GLN A 251 -2.69 24.19 2.70
CA GLN A 251 -2.60 23.50 3.99
C GLN A 251 -3.71 23.93 4.94
N LEU A 252 -3.98 25.24 5.03
CA LEU A 252 -5.08 25.78 5.84
C LEU A 252 -6.43 25.27 5.36
N GLU A 253 -6.61 25.15 4.04
CA GLU A 253 -7.84 24.59 3.45
C GLU A 253 -8.00 23.09 3.79
N SER A 254 -6.92 22.32 3.73
CA SER A 254 -6.90 20.91 4.17
C SER A 254 -7.33 20.78 5.64
N ASP A 255 -6.83 21.65 6.50
CA ASP A 255 -7.18 21.68 7.92
C ASP A 255 -8.63 22.16 8.13
N ARG A 256 -9.11 23.13 7.34
CA ARG A 256 -10.49 23.59 7.38
C ARG A 256 -11.46 22.45 7.06
N ILE A 257 -11.21 21.70 6.01
CA ILE A 257 -12.04 20.54 5.61
C ILE A 257 -12.06 19.51 6.74
N ARG A 258 -10.89 19.21 7.33
CA ARG A 258 -10.80 18.28 8.46
C ARG A 258 -11.63 18.75 9.65
N HIS A 259 -11.56 20.03 10.02
CA HIS A 259 -12.34 20.61 11.11
C HIS A 259 -13.85 20.56 10.82
N GLN A 260 -14.28 20.87 9.60
CA GLN A 260 -15.69 20.80 9.22
C GLN A 260 -16.29 19.39 9.40
N ILE A 261 -15.53 18.34 9.10
CA ILE A 261 -15.99 16.96 9.31
C ILE A 261 -16.14 16.67 10.81
N MET A 262 -15.19 17.13 11.64
CA MET A 262 -15.24 16.93 13.08
C MET A 262 -16.35 17.77 13.75
N GLU A 263 -16.54 19.01 13.31
CA GLU A 263 -17.61 19.89 13.79
C GLU A 263 -18.98 19.34 13.44
N TYR A 264 -19.15 18.76 12.25
CA TYR A 264 -20.41 18.13 11.84
C TYR A 264 -20.83 17.02 12.83
N GLU A 265 -19.91 16.18 13.26
CA GLU A 265 -20.17 15.16 14.28
C GLU A 265 -20.54 15.80 15.63
N HIS A 266 -19.79 16.82 16.04
CA HIS A 266 -20.03 17.52 17.31
C HIS A 266 -21.39 18.23 17.36
N ASP A 267 -21.78 18.88 16.28
CA ASP A 267 -23.06 19.61 16.19
C ASP A 267 -24.26 18.65 16.29
N LEU A 268 -24.14 17.43 15.82
CA LEU A 268 -25.18 16.40 15.95
C LEU A 268 -25.43 15.95 17.41
N TRP A 269 -24.43 16.10 18.27
CA TRP A 269 -24.57 15.80 19.71
C TRP A 269 -25.17 16.92 20.54
N ASN A 270 -25.25 18.14 20.02
CA ASN A 270 -25.72 19.31 20.73
C ASN A 270 -27.23 19.59 20.57
N TYR A 271 -27.98 18.68 19.96
CA TYR A 271 -29.42 18.76 19.78
C TYR A 271 -30.17 17.86 20.75
#